data_ac2cb581ef6bcbb72703adf6adb951df
#
_entry.id   ac2cb581ef6bcbb72703adf6adb951df
#
_cell.length_a   1.000
_cell.length_b   1.000
_cell.length_c   1.000
_cell.angle_alpha   90.00
_cell.angle_beta   90.00
_cell.angle_gamma   90.00
#
_symmetry.space_group_name_H-M   'P 1'
#
loop_
_entity.id
_entity.type
_entity.pdbx_description
1 polymer ?
#
loop_
_entity_poly.entity_id
_entity_poly.type
_entity_poly.pdbx_seq_one_letter_code
_entity_poly.pdbx_strand_id
1 'polypeptide(L)'
;MAKQKFDRSKPHVNIGTIGHVDHGKTTLTAAISAHLAGKNGNEKVEFSNIDKAPEERERGITINTAHIEYSTEKRHYAHVDCPGHADYVKNMITGAAQMDGAILVIAATDGPMAQTREHILLARQVGVPKMVVFMNKCDMVDDEELLDLVEMEIRDLLNEYGFEGDDTPIIRGSALKALEGDPEWTPKIDELMDAVDSWIPTPERDNDKPFLMSIEDVFTITGRGTVVTGRVERGQLKLNDEVEIVCLHDTKKTVV
;
A
#
# COMPACT_ATOMS: atom_id res chain seq x y z
N MET A 1 -25.58 13.80 8.49
CA MET A 1 -24.62 14.06 7.40
C MET A 1 -24.99 13.17 6.23
N ALA A 2 -25.19 13.72 5.03
CA ALA A 2 -25.45 12.93 3.83
C ALA A 2 -24.19 12.06 3.55
N LYS A 3 -24.38 10.75 3.33
CA LYS A 3 -23.28 9.88 2.89
C LYS A 3 -22.74 10.41 1.57
N GLN A 4 -21.49 10.82 1.51
CA GLN A 4 -20.83 11.09 0.25
C GLN A 4 -20.86 9.80 -0.58
N LYS A 5 -21.40 9.87 -1.78
CA LYS A 5 -21.46 8.72 -2.68
C LYS A 5 -20.06 8.58 -3.27
N PHE A 6 -19.46 7.40 -3.15
CA PHE A 6 -18.15 7.11 -3.75
C PHE A 6 -18.18 7.41 -5.25
N ASP A 7 -17.27 8.25 -5.72
CA ASP A 7 -17.13 8.59 -7.14
C ASP A 7 -16.35 7.48 -7.86
N ARG A 8 -17.02 6.86 -8.84
CA ARG A 8 -16.43 5.80 -9.66
C ARG A 8 -15.98 6.28 -11.05
N SER A 9 -15.74 7.57 -11.20
CA SER A 9 -15.33 8.16 -12.48
C SER A 9 -13.91 7.74 -12.88
N LYS A 10 -13.05 7.42 -11.90
CA LYS A 10 -11.67 6.99 -12.10
C LYS A 10 -11.49 5.49 -11.83
N PRO A 11 -10.59 4.80 -12.55
CA PRO A 11 -10.19 3.44 -12.22
C PRO A 11 -9.67 3.36 -10.77
N HIS A 12 -10.09 2.32 -10.05
CA HIS A 12 -9.65 2.08 -8.67
C HIS A 12 -8.53 1.04 -8.64
N VAL A 13 -7.46 1.35 -7.93
CA VAL A 13 -6.27 0.51 -7.78
C VAL A 13 -5.88 0.43 -6.31
N ASN A 14 -5.66 -0.78 -5.82
CA ASN A 14 -5.13 -1.01 -4.48
C ASN A 14 -3.60 -1.07 -4.56
N ILE A 15 -2.93 -0.17 -3.87
CA ILE A 15 -1.47 -0.20 -3.74
C ILE A 15 -1.08 -0.26 -2.28
N GLY A 16 0.17 -0.52 -1.99
CA GLY A 16 0.65 -0.43 -0.61
C GLY A 16 2.16 -0.33 -0.53
N THR A 17 2.63 0.11 0.64
CA THR A 17 4.04 0.20 0.98
C THR A 17 4.52 -1.08 1.65
N ILE A 18 5.62 -1.64 1.14
CA ILE A 18 6.32 -2.80 1.70
C ILE A 18 7.81 -2.47 1.86
N GLY A 19 8.53 -3.24 2.66
CA GLY A 19 9.96 -3.06 2.88
C GLY A 19 10.35 -3.18 4.36
N HIS A 20 11.62 -3.08 4.65
CA HIS A 20 12.18 -3.28 5.98
C HIS A 20 11.62 -2.27 7.02
N VAL A 21 11.68 -2.64 8.30
CA VAL A 21 11.41 -1.71 9.42
C VAL A 21 12.38 -0.51 9.33
N ASP A 22 11.93 0.67 9.74
CA ASP A 22 12.71 1.93 9.73
C ASP A 22 13.16 2.46 8.35
N HIS A 23 12.77 1.82 7.24
CA HIS A 23 13.01 2.35 5.89
C HIS A 23 12.08 3.51 5.52
N GLY A 24 11.10 3.86 6.36
CA GLY A 24 10.26 5.05 6.22
C GLY A 24 8.98 4.84 5.39
N LYS A 25 8.39 3.64 5.41
CA LYS A 25 7.11 3.33 4.72
C LYS A 25 5.99 4.25 5.15
N THR A 26 5.70 4.31 6.44
CA THR A 26 4.62 5.15 7.00
C THR A 26 4.90 6.63 6.77
N THR A 27 6.18 7.06 6.83
CA THR A 27 6.57 8.44 6.50
C THR A 27 6.28 8.76 5.02
N LEU A 28 6.58 7.83 4.11
CA LEU A 28 6.27 7.99 2.68
C LEU A 28 4.75 8.06 2.46
N THR A 29 3.99 7.17 3.11
CA THR A 29 2.52 7.15 3.06
C THR A 29 1.93 8.49 3.52
N ALA A 30 2.47 9.06 4.61
CA ALA A 30 2.09 10.39 5.09
C ALA A 30 2.50 11.51 4.11
N ALA A 31 3.69 11.42 3.51
CA ALA A 31 4.17 12.40 2.53
C ALA A 31 3.29 12.41 1.27
N ILE A 32 2.91 11.25 0.75
CA ILE A 32 1.98 11.13 -0.38
C ILE A 32 0.64 11.77 -0.03
N SER A 33 0.05 11.42 1.12
CA SER A 33 -1.22 11.98 1.57
C SER A 33 -1.17 13.50 1.74
N ALA A 34 -0.10 14.02 2.36
CA ALA A 34 0.08 15.46 2.57
C ALA A 34 0.27 16.22 1.24
N HIS A 35 1.07 15.66 0.32
CA HIS A 35 1.35 16.27 -0.98
C HIS A 35 0.12 16.32 -1.89
N LEU A 36 -0.70 15.26 -1.88
CA LEU A 36 -1.92 15.17 -2.67
C LEU A 36 -3.10 15.89 -2.01
N ALA A 37 -2.98 16.31 -0.74
CA ALA A 37 -4.05 17.00 -0.01
C ALA A 37 -4.52 18.26 -0.74
N GLY A 38 -5.84 18.46 -0.80
CA GLY A 38 -6.45 19.57 -1.52
C GLY A 38 -6.48 19.43 -3.05
N LYS A 39 -5.73 18.45 -3.59
CA LYS A 39 -5.79 18.09 -5.01
C LYS A 39 -6.83 16.97 -5.22
N ASN A 40 -7.62 17.06 -6.29
CA ASN A 40 -8.58 16.00 -6.67
C ASN A 40 -9.57 15.57 -5.56
N GLY A 41 -9.88 16.43 -4.60
CA GLY A 41 -10.79 16.12 -3.48
C GLY A 41 -10.16 15.32 -2.34
N ASN A 42 -8.83 15.15 -2.33
CA ASN A 42 -8.11 14.42 -1.29
C ASN A 42 -8.12 15.17 0.05
N GLU A 43 -8.27 14.43 1.14
CA GLU A 43 -8.09 14.91 2.50
C GLU A 43 -6.69 14.56 3.00
N LYS A 44 -6.08 15.44 3.80
CA LYS A 44 -4.79 15.17 4.45
C LYS A 44 -4.99 14.18 5.59
N VAL A 45 -4.24 13.08 5.55
CA VAL A 45 -4.14 12.15 6.67
C VAL A 45 -2.85 12.46 7.44
N GLU A 46 -2.98 12.85 8.71
CA GLU A 46 -1.83 13.09 9.58
C GLU A 46 -1.11 11.76 9.90
N PHE A 47 0.20 11.81 10.02
CA PHE A 47 1.05 10.64 10.36
C PHE A 47 0.51 9.88 11.59
N SER A 48 0.11 10.61 12.64
CA SER A 48 -0.47 10.04 13.86
C SER A 48 -1.82 9.33 13.67
N ASN A 49 -2.45 9.51 12.52
CA ASN A 49 -3.71 8.85 12.16
C ASN A 49 -3.50 7.62 11.26
N ILE A 50 -2.27 7.38 10.78
CA ILE A 50 -1.87 6.16 10.09
C ILE A 50 -1.60 5.10 11.16
N ASP A 51 -0.63 5.31 12.04
CA ASP A 51 -0.34 4.44 13.18
C ASP A 51 -1.24 4.82 14.38
N LYS A 52 -2.39 4.16 14.50
CA LYS A 52 -3.44 4.53 15.45
C LYS A 52 -3.32 3.86 16.80
N ALA A 53 -2.76 2.65 16.86
CA ALA A 53 -2.68 1.89 18.09
C ALA A 53 -1.69 2.53 19.08
N PRO A 54 -2.01 2.60 20.38
CA PRO A 54 -1.08 3.12 21.38
C PRO A 54 0.29 2.42 21.36
N GLU A 55 0.30 1.12 21.11
CA GLU A 55 1.51 0.29 21.04
C GLU A 55 2.37 0.63 19.82
N GLU A 56 1.77 0.98 18.67
CA GLU A 56 2.47 1.45 17.47
C GLU A 56 3.19 2.77 17.75
N ARG A 57 2.51 3.70 18.43
CA ARG A 57 3.07 5.00 18.79
C ARG A 57 4.20 4.89 19.83
N GLU A 58 4.05 4.00 20.80
CA GLU A 58 5.05 3.78 21.85
C GLU A 58 6.32 3.15 21.29
N ARG A 59 6.19 2.21 20.37
CA ARG A 59 7.31 1.50 19.75
C ARG A 59 7.85 2.18 18.50
N GLY A 60 7.13 3.12 17.91
CA GLY A 60 7.49 3.78 16.64
C GLY A 60 7.49 2.84 15.42
N ILE A 61 6.72 1.73 15.47
CA ILE A 61 6.64 0.75 14.39
C ILE A 61 5.18 0.47 14.04
N THR A 62 4.91 0.22 12.77
CA THR A 62 3.59 -0.21 12.29
C THR A 62 3.39 -1.68 12.65
N ILE A 63 2.28 -2.01 13.32
CA ILE A 63 1.89 -3.37 13.73
C ILE A 63 0.76 -3.88 12.85
N ASN A 64 -0.28 -3.06 12.68
CA ASN A 64 -1.45 -3.39 11.87
C ASN A 64 -1.36 -2.67 10.53
N THR A 65 -2.02 -3.23 9.51
CA THR A 65 -2.16 -2.55 8.23
C THR A 65 -3.04 -1.30 8.40
N ALA A 66 -2.58 -0.17 7.88
CA ALA A 66 -3.37 1.04 7.83
C ALA A 66 -3.87 1.29 6.41
N HIS A 67 -5.11 1.75 6.27
CA HIS A 67 -5.72 2.04 4.98
C HIS A 67 -5.99 3.53 4.87
N ILE A 68 -5.51 4.13 3.79
CA ILE A 68 -5.81 5.51 3.40
C ILE A 68 -6.27 5.56 1.94
N GLU A 69 -7.00 6.59 1.59
CA GLU A 69 -7.50 6.79 0.24
C GLU A 69 -7.02 8.14 -0.31
N TYR A 70 -6.65 8.15 -1.59
CA TYR A 70 -6.33 9.36 -2.32
C TYR A 70 -6.50 9.15 -3.83
N SER A 71 -6.49 10.25 -4.58
CA SER A 71 -6.64 10.23 -6.03
C SER A 71 -5.54 11.06 -6.70
N THR A 72 -5.04 10.56 -7.82
CA THR A 72 -4.32 11.35 -8.81
C THR A 72 -5.32 11.89 -9.85
N GLU A 73 -4.85 12.57 -10.87
CA GLU A 73 -5.71 12.97 -11.99
C GLU A 73 -6.27 11.75 -12.74
N LYS A 74 -5.49 10.64 -12.80
CA LYS A 74 -5.79 9.45 -13.61
C LYS A 74 -6.55 8.37 -12.85
N ARG A 75 -6.26 8.18 -11.54
CA ARG A 75 -6.72 7.01 -10.78
C ARG A 75 -7.14 7.37 -9.36
N HIS A 76 -7.96 6.51 -8.76
CA HIS A 76 -8.27 6.50 -7.33
C HIS A 76 -7.53 5.32 -6.69
N TYR A 77 -6.87 5.57 -5.56
CA TYR A 77 -6.07 4.60 -4.84
C TYR A 77 -6.62 4.31 -3.44
N ALA A 78 -6.72 3.02 -3.11
CA ALA A 78 -6.68 2.58 -1.72
C ALA A 78 -5.23 2.16 -1.41
N HIS A 79 -4.62 2.80 -0.43
CA HIS A 79 -3.24 2.57 -0.04
C HIS A 79 -3.18 1.82 1.28
N VAL A 80 -2.50 0.69 1.29
CA VAL A 80 -2.28 -0.16 2.45
C VAL A 80 -0.85 0.04 2.96
N ASP A 81 -0.70 0.65 4.13
CA ASP A 81 0.61 0.73 4.79
C ASP A 81 0.86 -0.56 5.56
N CYS A 82 1.89 -1.32 5.18
CA CYS A 82 2.20 -2.62 5.76
C CYS A 82 3.29 -2.52 6.84
N PRO A 83 3.18 -3.36 7.90
CA PRO A 83 4.25 -3.47 8.88
C PRO A 83 5.55 -3.96 8.24
N GLY A 84 6.70 -3.51 8.77
CA GLY A 84 8.02 -3.90 8.29
C GLY A 84 8.74 -4.92 9.17
N HIS A 85 8.27 -5.13 10.40
CA HIS A 85 8.93 -5.98 11.37
C HIS A 85 8.57 -7.47 11.18
N ALA A 86 9.55 -8.36 11.35
CA ALA A 86 9.39 -9.81 11.17
C ALA A 86 8.26 -10.43 12.01
N ASP A 87 8.02 -9.93 13.22
CA ASP A 87 6.94 -10.44 14.08
C ASP A 87 5.54 -10.23 13.50
N TYR A 88 5.39 -9.29 12.55
CA TYR A 88 4.11 -8.91 11.94
C TYR A 88 3.96 -9.34 10.47
N VAL A 89 4.79 -10.29 10.02
CA VAL A 89 4.74 -10.84 8.65
C VAL A 89 3.34 -11.31 8.27
N LYS A 90 2.57 -11.87 9.21
CA LYS A 90 1.19 -12.29 8.97
C LYS A 90 0.30 -11.12 8.52
N ASN A 91 0.42 -9.96 9.18
CA ASN A 91 -0.33 -8.75 8.82
C ASN A 91 0.16 -8.18 7.49
N MET A 92 1.48 -8.26 7.23
CA MET A 92 2.06 -7.89 5.94
C MET A 92 1.50 -8.74 4.80
N ILE A 93 1.41 -10.07 4.95
CA ILE A 93 0.84 -10.97 3.94
C ILE A 93 -0.62 -10.63 3.66
N THR A 94 -1.42 -10.40 4.70
CA THR A 94 -2.83 -10.03 4.56
C THR A 94 -2.98 -8.71 3.80
N GLY A 95 -2.16 -7.71 4.12
CA GLY A 95 -2.15 -6.43 3.40
C GLY A 95 -1.70 -6.59 1.95
N ALA A 96 -0.59 -7.32 1.71
CA ALA A 96 -0.06 -7.53 0.36
C ALA A 96 -1.02 -8.29 -0.56
N ALA A 97 -1.80 -9.22 -0.03
CA ALA A 97 -2.81 -9.95 -0.81
C ALA A 97 -3.92 -9.06 -1.38
N GLN A 98 -4.12 -7.87 -0.81
CA GLN A 98 -5.11 -6.90 -1.30
C GLN A 98 -4.58 -6.03 -2.45
N MET A 99 -3.26 -5.99 -2.68
CA MET A 99 -2.61 -5.05 -3.58
C MET A 99 -2.72 -5.47 -5.05
N ASP A 100 -2.98 -4.50 -5.91
CA ASP A 100 -2.86 -4.61 -7.36
C ASP A 100 -1.46 -4.16 -7.84
N GLY A 101 -0.67 -3.57 -6.95
CA GLY A 101 0.72 -3.17 -7.12
C GLY A 101 1.33 -2.72 -5.80
N ALA A 102 2.65 -2.70 -5.70
CA ALA A 102 3.35 -2.31 -4.47
C ALA A 102 4.34 -1.17 -4.70
N ILE A 103 4.59 -0.40 -3.63
CA ILE A 103 5.72 0.52 -3.53
C ILE A 103 6.71 -0.11 -2.56
N LEU A 104 7.84 -0.54 -3.07
CA LEU A 104 8.94 -1.07 -2.27
C LEU A 104 9.80 0.09 -1.75
N VAL A 105 9.86 0.25 -0.42
CA VAL A 105 10.61 1.32 0.22
C VAL A 105 11.92 0.78 0.77
N ILE A 106 13.04 1.33 0.30
CA ILE A 106 14.39 0.94 0.71
C ILE A 106 15.15 2.19 1.12
N ALA A 107 15.75 2.20 2.31
CA ALA A 107 16.63 3.30 2.71
C ALA A 107 17.95 3.21 1.95
N ALA A 108 18.39 4.30 1.33
CA ALA A 108 19.66 4.38 0.60
C ALA A 108 20.87 4.17 1.52
N THR A 109 20.72 4.50 2.82
CA THR A 109 21.75 4.30 3.83
C THR A 109 22.04 2.84 4.16
N ASP A 110 21.04 1.96 4.00
CA ASP A 110 21.10 0.58 4.48
C ASP A 110 21.06 -0.44 3.33
N GLY A 111 20.53 -0.03 2.17
CA GLY A 111 20.28 -0.93 1.04
C GLY A 111 19.21 -2.00 1.34
N PRO A 112 19.11 -3.04 0.51
CA PRO A 112 18.19 -4.16 0.74
C PRO A 112 18.57 -4.99 1.96
N MET A 113 17.67 -5.05 2.94
CA MET A 113 17.82 -5.79 4.20
C MET A 113 17.07 -7.13 4.16
N ALA A 114 17.18 -7.92 5.23
CA ALA A 114 16.58 -9.25 5.30
C ALA A 114 15.06 -9.23 5.09
N GLN A 115 14.31 -8.31 5.77
CA GLN A 115 12.88 -8.21 5.57
C GLN A 115 12.50 -7.64 4.18
N THR A 116 13.39 -6.87 3.53
CA THR A 116 13.18 -6.43 2.16
C THR A 116 13.05 -7.64 1.23
N ARG A 117 13.99 -8.58 1.33
CA ARG A 117 13.99 -9.85 0.57
C ARG A 117 12.75 -10.69 0.86
N GLU A 118 12.39 -10.82 2.13
CA GLU A 118 11.20 -11.55 2.55
C GLU A 118 9.91 -10.91 2.00
N HIS A 119 9.78 -9.58 2.06
CA HIS A 119 8.61 -8.87 1.56
C HIS A 119 8.46 -8.98 0.04
N ILE A 120 9.56 -8.92 -0.73
CA ILE A 120 9.52 -9.12 -2.18
C ILE A 120 9.05 -10.54 -2.50
N LEU A 121 9.60 -11.55 -1.82
CA LEU A 121 9.20 -12.95 -1.99
C LEU A 121 7.71 -13.15 -1.69
N LEU A 122 7.25 -12.62 -0.55
CA LEU A 122 5.85 -12.73 -0.14
C LEU A 122 4.91 -12.00 -1.09
N ALA A 123 5.26 -10.78 -1.53
CA ALA A 123 4.50 -10.04 -2.53
C ALA A 123 4.36 -10.84 -3.84
N ARG A 124 5.44 -11.52 -4.26
CA ARG A 124 5.39 -12.40 -5.44
C ARG A 124 4.47 -13.59 -5.22
N GLN A 125 4.51 -14.23 -4.05
CA GLN A 125 3.70 -15.40 -3.72
C GLN A 125 2.20 -15.08 -3.63
N VAL A 126 1.82 -13.91 -3.12
CA VAL A 126 0.42 -13.47 -3.05
C VAL A 126 -0.09 -12.88 -4.37
N GLY A 127 0.78 -12.78 -5.40
CA GLY A 127 0.39 -12.42 -6.75
C GLY A 127 0.41 -10.93 -7.06
N VAL A 128 1.18 -10.11 -6.32
CA VAL A 128 1.42 -8.71 -6.71
C VAL A 128 2.11 -8.69 -8.07
N PRO A 129 1.50 -8.09 -9.12
CA PRO A 129 2.00 -8.22 -10.48
C PRO A 129 3.23 -7.36 -10.76
N LYS A 130 3.26 -6.14 -10.24
CA LYS A 130 4.33 -5.16 -10.45
C LYS A 130 4.55 -4.31 -9.21
N MET A 131 5.75 -3.75 -9.09
CA MET A 131 6.07 -2.79 -8.03
C MET A 131 6.87 -1.61 -8.59
N VAL A 132 6.83 -0.51 -7.85
CA VAL A 132 7.69 0.67 -8.04
C VAL A 132 8.59 0.75 -6.82
N VAL A 133 9.82 1.20 -6.98
CA VAL A 133 10.74 1.37 -5.85
C VAL A 133 10.87 2.84 -5.48
N PHE A 134 10.79 3.13 -4.19
CA PHE A 134 11.18 4.41 -3.62
C PHE A 134 12.44 4.22 -2.78
N MET A 135 13.57 4.66 -3.32
CA MET A 135 14.84 4.69 -2.60
C MET A 135 14.86 5.90 -1.69
N ASN A 136 14.57 5.67 -0.42
CA ASN A 136 14.33 6.69 0.60
C ASN A 136 15.63 7.11 1.32
N LYS A 137 15.59 8.22 2.04
CA LYS A 137 16.71 8.80 2.81
C LYS A 137 17.92 9.18 1.95
N CYS A 138 17.71 9.51 0.68
CA CYS A 138 18.80 9.96 -0.19
C CYS A 138 19.42 11.29 0.27
N ASP A 139 18.68 12.08 1.06
CA ASP A 139 19.20 13.30 1.73
C ASP A 139 20.32 13.03 2.74
N MET A 140 20.52 11.77 3.13
CA MET A 140 21.57 11.36 4.07
C MET A 140 22.81 10.77 3.39
N VAL A 141 22.82 10.69 2.06
CA VAL A 141 23.90 10.08 1.28
C VAL A 141 24.40 11.11 0.26
N ASP A 142 25.60 11.60 0.47
CA ASP A 142 26.25 12.60 -0.40
C ASP A 142 26.99 11.97 -1.61
N ASP A 143 27.16 10.64 -1.59
CA ASP A 143 27.93 9.89 -2.58
C ASP A 143 26.99 9.27 -3.65
N GLU A 144 27.01 9.82 -4.84
CA GLU A 144 26.25 9.35 -6.00
C GLU A 144 26.63 7.92 -6.40
N GLU A 145 27.91 7.53 -6.27
CA GLU A 145 28.35 6.17 -6.62
C GLU A 145 27.73 5.13 -5.66
N LEU A 146 27.55 5.51 -4.40
CA LEU A 146 26.88 4.66 -3.42
C LEU A 146 25.38 4.51 -3.76
N LEU A 147 24.71 5.59 -4.18
CA LEU A 147 23.32 5.53 -4.62
C LEU A 147 23.16 4.61 -5.85
N ASP A 148 24.10 4.69 -6.80
CA ASP A 148 24.10 3.82 -7.99
C ASP A 148 24.30 2.34 -7.62
N LEU A 149 25.19 2.06 -6.67
CA LEU A 149 25.42 0.69 -6.17
C LEU A 149 24.17 0.11 -5.50
N VAL A 150 23.51 0.89 -4.64
CA VAL A 150 22.26 0.47 -3.98
C VAL A 150 21.16 0.23 -5.01
N GLU A 151 21.05 1.10 -6.02
CA GLU A 151 20.08 0.93 -7.10
C GLU A 151 20.34 -0.37 -7.89
N MET A 152 21.60 -0.66 -8.22
CA MET A 152 21.98 -1.89 -8.90
C MET A 152 21.62 -3.13 -8.05
N GLU A 153 21.91 -3.12 -6.75
CA GLU A 153 21.56 -4.22 -5.85
C GLU A 153 20.03 -4.42 -5.77
N ILE A 154 19.25 -3.34 -5.80
CA ILE A 154 17.78 -3.43 -5.82
C ILE A 154 17.31 -4.09 -7.12
N ARG A 155 17.85 -3.72 -8.28
CA ARG A 155 17.50 -4.30 -9.57
C ARG A 155 17.82 -5.78 -9.64
N ASP A 156 19.01 -6.18 -9.20
CA ASP A 156 19.43 -7.57 -9.12
C ASP A 156 18.50 -8.38 -8.22
N LEU A 157 18.13 -7.82 -7.07
CA LEU A 157 17.22 -8.45 -6.14
C LEU A 157 15.82 -8.66 -6.74
N LEU A 158 15.27 -7.66 -7.43
CA LEU A 158 13.98 -7.77 -8.10
C LEU A 158 14.01 -8.84 -9.19
N ASN A 159 15.08 -8.91 -9.99
CA ASN A 159 15.29 -9.95 -11.02
C ASN A 159 15.37 -11.35 -10.38
N GLU A 160 16.06 -11.51 -9.25
CA GLU A 160 16.16 -12.78 -8.51
C GLU A 160 14.78 -13.32 -8.11
N TYR A 161 13.84 -12.44 -7.69
CA TYR A 161 12.49 -12.83 -7.29
C TYR A 161 11.47 -12.82 -8.44
N GLY A 162 11.91 -12.59 -9.69
CA GLY A 162 11.10 -12.71 -10.89
C GLY A 162 10.21 -11.49 -11.17
N PHE A 163 10.62 -10.30 -10.69
CA PHE A 163 10.12 -9.02 -11.14
C PHE A 163 11.02 -8.48 -12.26
N GLU A 164 10.50 -7.52 -13.05
CA GLU A 164 11.24 -6.86 -14.14
C GLU A 164 12.20 -5.82 -13.58
N GLY A 165 13.27 -6.24 -12.87
CA GLY A 165 14.16 -5.35 -12.12
C GLY A 165 14.81 -4.25 -12.98
N ASP A 166 15.21 -4.58 -14.21
CA ASP A 166 15.88 -3.64 -15.12
C ASP A 166 14.95 -2.51 -15.58
N ASP A 167 13.65 -2.83 -15.76
CA ASP A 167 12.63 -1.90 -16.23
C ASP A 167 11.84 -1.24 -15.08
N THR A 168 11.96 -1.76 -13.85
CA THR A 168 11.24 -1.24 -12.69
C THR A 168 11.65 0.21 -12.39
N PRO A 169 10.68 1.15 -12.31
CA PRO A 169 10.99 2.52 -11.91
C PRO A 169 11.54 2.58 -10.48
N ILE A 170 12.68 3.23 -10.32
CA ILE A 170 13.31 3.51 -9.02
C ILE A 170 13.41 5.01 -8.84
N ILE A 171 12.73 5.55 -7.85
CA ILE A 171 12.70 6.97 -7.53
C ILE A 171 13.60 7.22 -6.32
N ARG A 172 14.63 8.04 -6.48
CA ARG A 172 15.51 8.51 -5.41
C ARG A 172 14.87 9.69 -4.71
N GLY A 173 14.67 9.60 -3.38
CA GLY A 173 13.96 10.63 -2.65
C GLY A 173 14.19 10.63 -1.16
N SER A 174 13.58 11.59 -0.48
CA SER A 174 13.49 11.67 0.97
C SER A 174 12.04 11.93 1.37
N ALA A 175 11.41 10.90 1.93
CA ALA A 175 10.02 10.98 2.38
C ALA A 175 9.84 12.00 3.51
N LEU A 176 10.81 12.10 4.42
CA LEU A 176 10.77 13.04 5.53
C LEU A 176 10.88 14.49 5.03
N LYS A 177 11.83 14.78 4.17
CA LYS A 177 12.02 16.12 3.59
C LYS A 177 10.82 16.53 2.72
N ALA A 178 10.28 15.59 1.95
CA ALA A 178 9.06 15.85 1.18
C ALA A 178 7.86 16.15 2.09
N LEU A 179 7.71 15.43 3.21
CA LEU A 179 6.66 15.68 4.21
C LEU A 179 6.82 17.05 4.88
N GLU A 180 8.05 17.51 5.10
CA GLU A 180 8.38 18.83 5.61
C GLU A 180 8.15 19.95 4.58
N GLY A 181 7.90 19.61 3.32
CA GLY A 181 7.65 20.55 2.22
C GLY A 181 8.91 21.10 1.58
N ASP A 182 10.03 20.40 1.68
CA ASP A 182 11.28 20.78 1.04
C ASP A 182 11.12 20.81 -0.48
N PRO A 183 11.48 21.93 -1.16
CA PRO A 183 11.24 22.11 -2.59
C PRO A 183 12.07 21.19 -3.49
N GLU A 184 13.18 20.63 -3.01
CA GLU A 184 14.01 19.67 -3.74
C GLU A 184 13.36 18.28 -3.73
N TRP A 185 12.79 17.85 -2.59
CA TRP A 185 12.31 16.49 -2.39
C TRP A 185 10.80 16.31 -2.63
N THR A 186 10.03 17.38 -2.52
CA THR A 186 8.58 17.34 -2.78
C THR A 186 8.23 16.89 -4.21
N PRO A 187 8.94 17.31 -5.29
CA PRO A 187 8.68 16.85 -6.65
C PRO A 187 8.90 15.33 -6.83
N LYS A 188 9.70 14.69 -5.96
CA LYS A 188 9.93 13.24 -6.01
C LYS A 188 8.68 12.43 -5.65
N ILE A 189 7.74 13.03 -4.94
CA ILE A 189 6.42 12.40 -4.69
C ILE A 189 5.56 12.43 -5.96
N ASP A 190 5.60 13.52 -6.75
CA ASP A 190 4.92 13.56 -8.04
C ASP A 190 5.53 12.53 -9.01
N GLU A 191 6.88 12.45 -9.09
CA GLU A 191 7.60 11.44 -9.88
C GLU A 191 7.22 10.00 -9.49
N LEU A 192 7.13 9.73 -8.19
CA LEU A 192 6.67 8.43 -7.68
C LEU A 192 5.24 8.13 -8.14
N MET A 193 4.33 9.08 -7.99
CA MET A 193 2.93 8.86 -8.33
C MET A 193 2.72 8.74 -9.84
N ASP A 194 3.49 9.46 -10.67
CA ASP A 194 3.51 9.28 -12.12
C ASP A 194 4.03 7.90 -12.53
N ALA A 195 5.05 7.40 -11.84
CA ALA A 195 5.57 6.05 -12.04
C ALA A 195 4.52 5.00 -11.65
N VAL A 196 3.83 5.16 -10.50
CA VAL A 196 2.74 4.28 -10.07
C VAL A 196 1.59 4.31 -11.09
N ASP A 197 1.19 5.49 -11.56
CA ASP A 197 0.11 5.66 -12.54
C ASP A 197 0.42 4.99 -13.89
N SER A 198 1.68 4.94 -14.30
CA SER A 198 2.10 4.43 -15.61
C SER A 198 2.54 2.97 -15.58
N TRP A 199 3.23 2.54 -14.51
CA TRP A 199 3.86 1.23 -14.42
C TRP A 199 2.94 0.15 -13.85
N ILE A 200 2.14 0.48 -12.80
CA ILE A 200 1.21 -0.46 -12.21
C ILE A 200 -0.01 -0.64 -13.14
N PRO A 201 -0.34 -1.87 -13.56
CA PRO A 201 -1.47 -2.10 -14.44
C PRO A 201 -2.79 -1.77 -13.73
N THR A 202 -3.77 -1.29 -14.50
CA THR A 202 -5.15 -1.21 -13.99
C THR A 202 -5.69 -2.64 -13.89
N PRO A 203 -6.17 -3.07 -12.70
CA PRO A 203 -6.63 -4.44 -12.52
C PRO A 203 -7.91 -4.71 -13.31
N GLU A 204 -7.96 -5.84 -14.00
CA GLU A 204 -9.18 -6.35 -14.58
C GLU A 204 -10.06 -6.96 -13.47
N ARG A 205 -11.32 -6.51 -13.37
CA ARG A 205 -12.26 -7.00 -12.37
C ARG A 205 -13.29 -7.91 -13.01
N ASP A 206 -13.34 -9.16 -12.57
CA ASP A 206 -14.30 -10.19 -13.02
C ASP A 206 -15.72 -9.92 -12.47
N ASN A 207 -16.37 -8.85 -12.94
CA ASN A 207 -17.66 -8.41 -12.41
C ASN A 207 -18.83 -9.36 -12.75
N ASP A 208 -18.68 -10.20 -13.77
CA ASP A 208 -19.73 -11.12 -14.25
C ASP A 208 -19.71 -12.48 -13.52
N LYS A 209 -18.68 -12.72 -12.69
CA LYS A 209 -18.59 -13.94 -11.87
C LYS A 209 -19.42 -13.81 -10.58
N PRO A 210 -19.78 -14.95 -9.93
CA PRO A 210 -20.39 -14.92 -8.61
C PRO A 210 -19.53 -14.12 -7.61
N PHE A 211 -20.20 -13.33 -6.77
CA PHE A 211 -19.53 -12.53 -5.74
C PHE A 211 -18.65 -13.40 -4.85
N LEU A 212 -17.44 -12.93 -4.60
CA LEU A 212 -16.49 -13.50 -3.66
C LEU A 212 -15.73 -12.38 -2.95
N MET A 213 -15.72 -12.41 -1.63
CA MET A 213 -14.94 -11.49 -0.79
C MET A 213 -14.22 -12.29 0.29
N SER A 214 -12.91 -12.09 0.39
CA SER A 214 -12.11 -12.57 1.52
C SER A 214 -12.39 -11.71 2.75
N ILE A 215 -12.75 -12.33 3.88
CA ILE A 215 -12.96 -11.61 5.14
C ILE A 215 -11.59 -11.43 5.80
N GLU A 216 -11.24 -10.21 6.12
CA GLU A 216 -9.96 -9.82 6.72
C GLU A 216 -10.13 -9.38 8.16
N ASP A 217 -11.18 -8.59 8.45
CA ASP A 217 -11.47 -8.14 9.80
C ASP A 217 -12.96 -8.23 10.12
N VAL A 218 -13.27 -8.41 11.40
CA VAL A 218 -14.62 -8.57 11.90
C VAL A 218 -14.79 -7.74 13.17
N PHE A 219 -15.73 -6.81 13.17
CA PHE A 219 -16.03 -5.98 14.32
C PHE A 219 -17.55 -5.75 14.50
N THR A 220 -17.92 -5.28 15.66
CA THR A 220 -19.32 -4.99 15.96
C THR A 220 -19.55 -3.49 16.09
N ILE A 221 -20.52 -2.98 15.35
CA ILE A 221 -20.98 -1.59 15.47
C ILE A 221 -22.28 -1.56 16.22
N THR A 222 -22.33 -0.81 17.33
CA THR A 222 -23.56 -0.62 18.11
C THR A 222 -24.70 -0.11 17.24
N GLY A 223 -25.82 -0.82 17.22
CA GLY A 223 -26.99 -0.49 16.40
C GLY A 223 -26.93 -0.93 14.94
N ARG A 224 -25.82 -1.56 14.48
CA ARG A 224 -25.69 -2.11 13.13
C ARG A 224 -25.35 -3.61 13.10
N GLY A 225 -24.88 -4.16 14.23
CA GLY A 225 -24.51 -5.58 14.31
C GLY A 225 -23.07 -5.85 13.90
N THR A 226 -22.84 -7.09 13.44
CA THR A 226 -21.52 -7.53 12.97
C THR A 226 -21.21 -6.93 11.59
N VAL A 227 -20.04 -6.34 11.48
CA VAL A 227 -19.50 -5.78 10.22
C VAL A 227 -18.24 -6.54 9.86
N VAL A 228 -18.12 -6.92 8.62
CA VAL A 228 -16.91 -7.54 8.06
C VAL A 228 -16.29 -6.63 7.03
N THR A 229 -14.97 -6.60 6.97
CA THR A 229 -14.21 -5.91 5.93
C THR A 229 -13.37 -6.91 5.14
N GLY A 230 -13.02 -6.54 3.93
CA GLY A 230 -12.19 -7.35 3.06
C GLY A 230 -12.22 -6.88 1.61
N ARG A 231 -11.38 -7.48 0.80
CA ARG A 231 -11.33 -7.23 -0.64
C ARG A 231 -12.41 -8.02 -1.36
N VAL A 232 -13.15 -7.36 -2.26
CA VAL A 232 -14.00 -8.04 -3.24
C VAL A 232 -13.12 -8.57 -4.37
N GLU A 233 -12.95 -9.89 -4.42
CA GLU A 233 -12.10 -10.56 -5.41
C GLU A 233 -12.77 -10.61 -6.80
N ARG A 234 -14.08 -10.83 -6.83
CA ARG A 234 -14.86 -10.92 -8.04
C ARG A 234 -16.36 -10.72 -7.78
N GLY A 235 -17.09 -10.46 -8.85
CA GLY A 235 -18.53 -10.25 -8.81
C GLY A 235 -18.94 -8.89 -8.29
N GLN A 236 -20.22 -8.74 -8.05
CA GLN A 236 -20.84 -7.52 -7.54
C GLN A 236 -21.76 -7.85 -6.38
N LEU A 237 -21.85 -6.91 -5.42
CA LEU A 237 -22.72 -7.03 -4.27
C LEU A 237 -23.60 -5.79 -4.14
N LYS A 238 -24.88 -5.99 -3.90
CA LYS A 238 -25.86 -4.94 -3.67
C LYS A 238 -26.48 -5.08 -2.29
N LEU A 239 -27.03 -3.98 -1.78
CA LEU A 239 -27.84 -4.01 -0.57
C LEU A 239 -29.00 -4.98 -0.72
N ASN A 240 -29.24 -5.78 0.30
CA ASN A 240 -30.23 -6.85 0.39
C ASN A 240 -29.94 -8.09 -0.47
N ASP A 241 -28.75 -8.25 -1.03
CA ASP A 241 -28.33 -9.49 -1.65
C ASP A 241 -28.13 -10.58 -0.56
N GLU A 242 -28.56 -11.81 -0.87
CA GLU A 242 -28.27 -12.99 -0.03
C GLU A 242 -26.84 -13.47 -0.32
N VAL A 243 -26.07 -13.66 0.73
CA VAL A 243 -24.68 -14.14 0.65
C VAL A 243 -24.50 -15.36 1.57
N GLU A 244 -23.51 -16.18 1.25
CA GLU A 244 -23.10 -17.32 2.05
C GLU A 244 -21.74 -17.00 2.71
N ILE A 245 -21.69 -17.14 4.04
CA ILE A 245 -20.44 -17.09 4.80
C ILE A 245 -19.89 -18.51 4.86
N VAL A 246 -18.79 -18.74 4.14
CA VAL A 246 -18.09 -20.03 4.06
C VAL A 246 -16.88 -20.00 4.96
N CYS A 247 -16.77 -20.98 5.85
CA CYS A 247 -15.62 -21.15 6.75
C CYS A 247 -15.35 -22.63 7.00
N LEU A 248 -14.51 -22.94 8.00
CA LEU A 248 -14.22 -24.31 8.44
C LEU A 248 -15.42 -25.00 9.12
N HIS A 249 -16.46 -24.27 9.43
CA HIS A 249 -17.73 -24.75 9.98
C HIS A 249 -18.83 -24.70 8.92
N ASP A 250 -20.05 -25.04 9.35
CA ASP A 250 -21.21 -25.03 8.46
C ASP A 250 -21.43 -23.65 7.83
N THR A 251 -21.67 -23.66 6.54
CA THR A 251 -21.99 -22.46 5.76
C THR A 251 -23.26 -21.78 6.30
N LYS A 252 -23.18 -20.46 6.51
CA LYS A 252 -24.31 -19.66 6.98
C LYS A 252 -24.78 -18.70 5.89
N LYS A 253 -26.09 -18.63 5.69
CA LYS A 253 -26.70 -17.63 4.82
C LYS A 253 -27.06 -16.38 5.61
N THR A 254 -26.84 -15.22 5.01
CA THR A 254 -27.21 -13.92 5.57
C THR A 254 -27.53 -12.94 4.45
N VAL A 255 -28.06 -11.79 4.81
CA VAL A 255 -28.38 -10.70 3.89
C VAL A 255 -27.51 -9.49 4.21
N VAL A 256 -27.01 -8.81 3.20
CA VAL A 256 -26.10 -7.64 3.31
C VAL A 256 -26.86 -6.33 3.45
#